data_6af00bb800c61fcf750dca5eb4b30850
#
_entry.id   6af00bb800c61fcf750dca5eb4b30850
#
_cell.length_a   1.000
_cell.length_b   1.000
_cell.length_c   1.000
_cell.angle_alpha   90.00
_cell.angle_beta   90.00
_cell.angle_gamma   90.00
#
_symmetry.space_group_name_H-M   'P 1'
#
loop_
_entity.id
_entity.type
_entity.pdbx_description
1 polymer ?
#
loop_
_entity_poly.entity_id
_entity_poly.type
_entity_poly.pdbx_seq_one_letter_code
_entity_poly.pdbx_strand_id
1 'polypeptide(L)'
;MNYRGSAKKFLEKEKIFIGDTVKLSKKNITYTGMLLDRAEDADDEHLVIKLDNGYNIGVNINETEIKLLKKGLKPKIELPPVDLTKDHQKMDISIISTGGTVASIIDYKTGAVHPAFSADDLIRATPELLDHANIKGEAILNILSENMKPSYWVKSALSIADEIINGSDGLVVAHGTDTMHFTSAALSFMLESP
;
A
#
# COMPACT_ATOMS: atom_id res chain seq x y z
N MET A 1 -3.46 -4.02 -10.13
CA MET A 1 -2.18 -4.64 -10.54
C MET A 1 -1.26 -3.52 -10.99
N ASN A 2 -0.21 -3.26 -10.21
CA ASN A 2 0.71 -2.15 -10.44
C ASN A 2 1.88 -2.51 -11.38
N TYR A 3 1.85 -3.69 -12.01
CA TYR A 3 2.79 -4.04 -13.05
C TYR A 3 2.57 -3.18 -14.30
N ARG A 4 3.66 -2.69 -14.89
CA ARG A 4 3.67 -1.82 -16.06
C ARG A 4 4.60 -2.39 -17.15
N GLY A 5 4.63 -1.77 -18.32
CA GLY A 5 5.60 -2.03 -19.37
C GLY A 5 5.75 -3.50 -19.74
N SER A 6 6.97 -3.99 -19.72
CA SER A 6 7.34 -5.35 -20.11
C SER A 6 6.79 -6.41 -19.17
N ALA A 7 6.85 -6.17 -17.85
CA ALA A 7 6.35 -7.10 -16.84
C ALA A 7 4.84 -7.32 -16.96
N LYS A 8 4.07 -6.24 -17.23
CA LYS A 8 2.63 -6.34 -17.46
C LYS A 8 2.31 -7.19 -18.69
N LYS A 9 2.95 -6.89 -19.82
CA LYS A 9 2.77 -7.65 -21.07
C LYS A 9 3.13 -9.13 -20.91
N PHE A 10 4.20 -9.40 -20.14
CA PHE A 10 4.63 -10.77 -19.86
C PHE A 10 3.57 -11.56 -19.07
N LEU A 11 2.97 -10.96 -18.05
CA LEU A 11 1.90 -11.59 -17.27
C LEU A 11 0.60 -11.75 -18.05
N GLU A 12 0.21 -10.73 -18.85
CA GLU A 12 -1.00 -10.76 -19.67
C GLU A 12 -0.96 -11.86 -20.72
N LYS A 13 0.20 -12.06 -21.38
CA LYS A 13 0.42 -13.12 -22.36
C LYS A 13 0.11 -14.49 -21.77
N GLU A 14 0.53 -14.75 -20.56
CA GLU A 14 0.35 -16.04 -19.89
C GLU A 14 -0.93 -16.10 -19.03
N LYS A 15 -1.77 -15.03 -19.05
CA LYS A 15 -3.02 -14.91 -18.29
C LYS A 15 -2.82 -15.15 -16.78
N ILE A 16 -1.71 -14.61 -16.25
CA ILE A 16 -1.34 -14.71 -14.84
C ILE A 16 -1.71 -13.43 -14.13
N PHE A 17 -2.27 -13.57 -12.91
CA PHE A 17 -2.78 -12.48 -12.08
C PHE A 17 -2.16 -12.52 -10.68
N ILE A 18 -2.25 -11.38 -9.99
CA ILE A 18 -1.85 -11.28 -8.58
C ILE A 18 -2.57 -12.35 -7.76
N GLY A 19 -1.82 -13.01 -6.87
CA GLY A 19 -2.30 -14.12 -6.06
C GLY A 19 -2.17 -15.51 -6.71
N ASP A 20 -1.91 -15.58 -8.02
CA ASP A 20 -1.63 -16.86 -8.68
C ASP A 20 -0.31 -17.44 -8.18
N THR A 21 -0.27 -18.75 -7.96
CA THR A 21 0.98 -19.47 -7.70
C THR A 21 1.64 -19.81 -9.02
N VAL A 22 2.89 -19.37 -9.17
CA VAL A 22 3.64 -19.49 -10.41
C VAL A 22 4.99 -20.18 -10.16
N LYS A 23 5.50 -20.79 -11.22
CA LYS A 23 6.87 -21.27 -11.33
C LYS A 23 7.62 -20.38 -12.30
N LEU A 24 8.69 -19.76 -11.84
CA LEU A 24 9.62 -18.96 -12.63
C LEU A 24 10.90 -19.76 -12.85
N SER A 25 11.30 -19.95 -14.09
CA SER A 25 12.53 -20.67 -14.45
C SER A 25 13.44 -19.75 -15.22
N LYS A 26 14.65 -19.53 -14.70
CA LYS A 26 15.69 -18.71 -15.31
C LYS A 26 17.00 -19.47 -15.31
N LYS A 27 17.50 -19.83 -16.50
CA LYS A 27 18.68 -20.70 -16.65
C LYS A 27 18.47 -22.00 -15.84
N ASN A 28 19.33 -22.28 -14.87
CA ASN A 28 19.30 -23.48 -14.03
C ASN A 28 18.60 -23.25 -12.67
N ILE A 29 17.98 -22.07 -12.47
CA ILE A 29 17.33 -21.72 -11.20
C ILE A 29 15.83 -21.68 -11.42
N THR A 30 15.11 -22.28 -10.47
CA THR A 30 13.66 -22.29 -10.46
C THR A 30 13.15 -21.76 -9.13
N TYR A 31 12.18 -20.87 -9.20
CA TYR A 31 11.48 -20.34 -8.06
C TYR A 31 9.99 -20.69 -8.17
N THR A 32 9.39 -21.09 -7.07
CA THR A 32 7.94 -21.29 -6.96
C THR A 32 7.40 -20.41 -5.87
N GLY A 33 6.33 -19.70 -6.15
CA GLY A 33 5.73 -18.80 -5.18
C GLY A 33 4.49 -18.12 -5.70
N MET A 34 3.84 -17.35 -4.83
CA MET A 34 2.67 -16.56 -5.16
C MET A 34 3.09 -15.22 -5.76
N LEU A 35 2.51 -14.86 -6.91
CA LEU A 35 2.72 -13.55 -7.53
C LEU A 35 2.09 -12.46 -6.65
N LEU A 36 2.93 -11.52 -6.20
CA LEU A 36 2.52 -10.36 -5.41
C LEU A 36 2.30 -9.13 -6.30
N ASP A 37 1.57 -8.15 -5.79
CA ASP A 37 1.52 -6.82 -6.42
C ASP A 37 2.81 -6.05 -6.12
N ARG A 38 3.00 -4.93 -6.80
CA ARG A 38 4.20 -4.07 -6.69
C ARG A 38 3.82 -2.65 -6.33
N ALA A 39 4.81 -1.91 -5.80
CA ALA A 39 4.70 -0.46 -5.65
C ALA A 39 4.51 0.22 -7.02
N GLU A 40 3.80 1.34 -7.04
CA GLU A 40 3.47 2.07 -8.27
C GLU A 40 4.69 2.60 -9.01
N ASP A 41 5.77 2.88 -8.30
CA ASP A 41 7.03 3.41 -8.85
C ASP A 41 8.11 2.34 -9.11
N ALA A 42 7.74 1.06 -8.99
CA ALA A 42 8.65 -0.04 -9.30
C ALA A 42 9.02 -0.10 -10.81
N ASP A 43 10.16 -0.73 -11.13
CA ASP A 43 10.61 -0.92 -12.52
C ASP A 43 9.66 -1.80 -13.34
N ASP A 44 9.90 -1.89 -14.64
CA ASP A 44 9.05 -2.62 -15.58
C ASP A 44 9.56 -4.05 -15.90
N GLU A 45 10.62 -4.51 -15.25
CA GLU A 45 11.33 -5.72 -15.65
C GLU A 45 11.34 -6.85 -14.61
N HIS A 46 10.87 -6.59 -13.39
CA HIS A 46 10.87 -7.61 -12.34
C HIS A 46 9.47 -8.03 -11.93
N LEU A 47 9.30 -9.32 -11.67
CA LEU A 47 8.15 -9.88 -10.96
C LEU A 47 8.52 -10.14 -9.51
N VAL A 48 7.61 -9.88 -8.59
CA VAL A 48 7.79 -10.21 -7.18
C VAL A 48 6.93 -11.41 -6.83
N ILE A 49 7.55 -12.43 -6.27
CA ILE A 49 6.85 -13.61 -5.76
C ILE A 49 7.17 -13.86 -4.30
N LYS A 50 6.19 -14.35 -3.56
CA LYS A 50 6.34 -14.83 -2.20
C LYS A 50 6.62 -16.32 -2.22
N LEU A 51 7.76 -16.72 -1.69
CA LEU A 51 8.17 -18.10 -1.56
C LEU A 51 7.46 -18.80 -0.38
N ASP A 52 7.42 -20.14 -0.38
CA ASP A 52 6.82 -20.93 0.70
C ASP A 52 7.48 -20.71 2.07
N ASN A 53 8.75 -20.29 2.09
CA ASN A 53 9.48 -19.93 3.31
C ASN A 53 9.14 -18.52 3.84
N GLY A 54 8.21 -17.80 3.18
CA GLY A 54 7.74 -16.48 3.58
C GLY A 54 8.53 -15.30 2.98
N TYR A 55 9.69 -15.52 2.36
CA TYR A 55 10.47 -14.44 1.72
C TYR A 55 9.87 -13.99 0.39
N ASN A 56 9.98 -12.70 0.13
CA ASN A 56 9.66 -12.12 -1.17
C ASN A 56 10.94 -12.00 -1.99
N ILE A 57 10.88 -12.39 -3.26
CA ILE A 57 12.00 -12.22 -4.18
C ILE A 57 11.56 -11.51 -5.45
N GLY A 58 12.43 -10.63 -5.97
CA GLY A 58 12.29 -10.02 -7.29
C GLY A 58 12.99 -10.88 -8.34
N VAL A 59 12.28 -11.27 -9.39
CA VAL A 59 12.84 -12.04 -10.52
C VAL A 59 12.72 -11.23 -11.78
N ASN A 60 13.85 -10.91 -12.41
CA ASN A 60 13.89 -10.22 -13.69
C ASN A 60 13.31 -11.11 -14.78
N ILE A 61 12.38 -10.57 -15.60
CA ILE A 61 11.65 -11.31 -16.64
C ILE A 61 12.53 -11.70 -17.84
N ASN A 62 13.68 -11.04 -18.05
CA ASN A 62 14.57 -11.33 -19.16
C ASN A 62 15.14 -12.76 -19.03
N GLU A 63 14.98 -13.54 -20.08
CA GLU A 63 15.36 -14.97 -20.10
C GLU A 63 14.65 -15.82 -19.03
N THR A 64 13.47 -15.39 -18.58
CA THR A 64 12.67 -16.12 -17.58
C THR A 64 11.43 -16.69 -18.23
N GLU A 65 11.19 -17.97 -18.00
CA GLU A 65 9.93 -18.64 -18.33
C GLU A 65 9.01 -18.62 -17.09
N ILE A 66 7.72 -18.38 -17.33
CA ILE A 66 6.72 -18.41 -16.28
C ILE A 66 5.68 -19.50 -16.58
N LYS A 67 5.32 -20.26 -15.58
CA LYS A 67 4.26 -21.26 -15.67
C LYS A 67 3.28 -21.08 -14.53
N LEU A 68 1.99 -20.98 -14.86
CA LEU A 68 0.93 -21.01 -13.88
C LEU A 68 0.85 -22.42 -13.26
N LEU A 69 0.95 -22.51 -11.94
CA LEU A 69 0.76 -23.76 -11.19
C LEU A 69 -0.64 -23.85 -10.58
N LYS A 70 -1.13 -22.76 -9.99
CA LYS A 70 -2.43 -22.71 -9.34
C LYS A 70 -3.03 -21.33 -9.48
N LYS A 71 -4.31 -21.24 -9.81
CA LYS A 71 -5.06 -19.97 -9.75
C LYS A 71 -5.24 -19.52 -8.32
N GLY A 72 -4.90 -18.25 -8.08
CA GLY A 72 -5.17 -17.60 -6.82
C GLY A 72 -6.68 -17.34 -6.64
N LEU A 73 -7.11 -17.38 -5.41
CA LEU A 73 -8.39 -16.79 -5.06
C LEU A 73 -8.17 -15.28 -5.01
N LYS A 74 -9.01 -14.50 -5.68
CA LYS A 74 -9.02 -13.05 -5.44
C LYS A 74 -9.40 -12.85 -3.98
N PRO A 75 -8.51 -12.30 -3.15
CA PRO A 75 -8.89 -12.01 -1.78
C PRO A 75 -10.03 -10.99 -1.82
N LYS A 76 -11.14 -11.33 -1.22
CA LYS A 76 -12.26 -10.44 -1.00
C LYS A 76 -12.25 -10.13 0.48
N ILE A 77 -11.55 -9.06 0.85
CA ILE A 77 -11.60 -8.55 2.22
C ILE A 77 -12.92 -7.80 2.32
N GLU A 78 -13.92 -8.40 2.93
CA GLU A 78 -15.15 -7.74 3.31
C GLU A 78 -14.98 -7.22 4.74
N LEU A 79 -14.66 -5.95 4.87
CA LEU A 79 -14.68 -5.28 6.15
C LEU A 79 -16.14 -4.92 6.50
N PRO A 80 -16.53 -5.01 7.77
CA PRO A 80 -17.89 -4.66 8.17
C PRO A 80 -18.21 -3.19 7.83
N PRO A 81 -19.44 -2.85 7.51
CA PRO A 81 -19.83 -1.47 7.33
C PRO A 81 -19.66 -0.72 8.67
N VAL A 82 -19.14 0.49 8.60
CA VAL A 82 -18.99 1.38 9.75
C VAL A 82 -19.90 2.58 9.54
N ASP A 83 -20.59 2.99 10.60
CA ASP A 83 -21.37 4.23 10.59
C ASP A 83 -20.40 5.41 10.76
N LEU A 84 -20.28 6.21 9.73
CA LEU A 84 -19.45 7.42 9.69
C LEU A 84 -20.26 8.68 9.96
N THR A 85 -21.41 8.58 10.61
CA THR A 85 -22.22 9.74 10.97
C THR A 85 -21.43 10.65 11.90
N LYS A 86 -21.28 11.92 11.50
CA LYS A 86 -20.52 12.91 12.25
C LYS A 86 -21.21 13.24 13.57
N ASP A 87 -20.45 13.14 14.66
CA ASP A 87 -20.86 13.60 15.98
C ASP A 87 -20.28 15.01 16.24
N HIS A 88 -21.14 16.02 16.34
CA HIS A 88 -20.74 17.41 16.53
C HIS A 88 -20.09 17.71 17.90
N GLN A 89 -20.06 16.75 18.80
CA GLN A 89 -19.39 16.89 20.11
C GLN A 89 -17.98 16.36 20.10
N LYS A 90 -17.56 15.67 19.01
CA LYS A 90 -16.23 15.09 18.86
C LYS A 90 -15.35 15.95 17.97
N MET A 91 -14.04 15.88 18.18
CA MET A 91 -13.04 16.53 17.35
C MET A 91 -13.00 15.87 15.96
N ASP A 92 -12.71 16.66 14.96
CA ASP A 92 -12.53 16.22 13.57
C ASP A 92 -11.04 15.92 13.33
N ILE A 93 -10.71 14.65 13.15
CA ILE A 93 -9.34 14.17 12.93
C ILE A 93 -9.19 13.67 11.50
N SER A 94 -8.21 14.20 10.78
CA SER A 94 -7.85 13.71 9.45
C SER A 94 -6.65 12.77 9.50
N ILE A 95 -6.76 11.64 8.79
CA ILE A 95 -5.66 10.66 8.63
C ILE A 95 -5.21 10.68 7.19
N ILE A 96 -3.96 11.10 6.96
CA ILE A 96 -3.33 11.12 5.63
C ILE A 96 -2.41 9.91 5.51
N SER A 97 -2.64 9.04 4.52
CA SER A 97 -1.80 7.87 4.28
C SER A 97 -0.84 8.08 3.12
N THR A 98 0.43 7.77 3.32
CA THR A 98 1.46 7.74 2.27
C THR A 98 1.69 6.33 1.72
N GLY A 99 1.02 5.31 2.25
CA GLY A 99 1.26 3.91 1.95
C GLY A 99 2.13 3.21 3.01
N GLY A 100 2.84 2.17 2.61
CA GLY A 100 3.66 1.36 3.51
C GLY A 100 2.88 0.22 4.18
N THR A 101 3.53 -0.47 5.12
CA THR A 101 2.95 -1.64 5.81
C THR A 101 1.80 -1.30 6.73
N VAL A 102 1.75 -0.08 7.26
CA VAL A 102 0.62 0.41 8.07
C VAL A 102 -0.64 0.53 7.22
N ALA A 103 -0.46 0.83 5.93
CA ALA A 103 -1.52 0.91 4.94
C ALA A 103 -1.79 -0.44 4.23
N SER A 104 -1.31 -1.55 4.77
CA SER A 104 -1.40 -2.86 4.11
C SER A 104 -2.25 -3.81 4.92
N ILE A 105 -3.34 -4.30 4.34
CA ILE A 105 -4.10 -5.41 4.92
C ILE A 105 -3.41 -6.71 4.51
N ILE A 106 -2.98 -7.48 5.51
CA ILE A 106 -2.46 -8.82 5.28
C ILE A 106 -3.65 -9.78 5.19
N ASP A 107 -3.87 -10.34 4.02
CA ASP A 107 -4.73 -11.52 3.92
C ASP A 107 -4.00 -12.71 4.51
N TYR A 108 -4.34 -13.08 5.73
CA TYR A 108 -3.74 -14.21 6.44
C TYR A 108 -3.93 -15.56 5.74
N LYS A 109 -4.92 -15.70 4.86
CA LYS A 109 -5.15 -16.94 4.10
C LYS A 109 -4.21 -17.08 2.92
N THR A 110 -3.92 -15.99 2.24
CA THR A 110 -3.08 -15.96 1.04
C THR A 110 -1.68 -15.42 1.33
N GLY A 111 -1.48 -14.76 2.48
CA GLY A 111 -0.26 -14.05 2.80
C GLY A 111 0.02 -12.86 1.86
N ALA A 112 -0.96 -12.48 1.05
CA ALA A 112 -0.84 -11.33 0.17
C ALA A 112 -0.96 -10.05 1.01
N VAL A 113 0.00 -9.16 0.81
CA VAL A 113 -0.06 -7.80 1.33
C VAL A 113 -0.74 -6.95 0.25
N HIS A 114 -1.92 -6.43 0.56
CA HIS A 114 -2.62 -5.50 -0.32
C HIS A 114 -2.26 -4.07 0.10
N PRO A 115 -1.48 -3.34 -0.71
CA PRO A 115 -1.27 -1.93 -0.50
C PRO A 115 -2.53 -1.19 -1.00
N ALA A 116 -3.52 -1.09 -0.17
CA ALA A 116 -4.71 -0.29 -0.44
C ALA A 116 -5.35 0.01 0.91
N PHE A 117 -4.88 1.07 1.53
CA PHE A 117 -5.49 1.57 2.72
C PHE A 117 -6.16 2.89 2.39
N SER A 118 -7.45 2.86 2.24
CA SER A 118 -8.25 4.05 2.50
C SER A 118 -8.33 4.23 4.03
N ALA A 119 -8.53 5.45 4.51
CA ALA A 119 -8.79 5.63 5.94
C ALA A 119 -10.04 4.89 6.41
N ASP A 120 -11.00 4.68 5.52
CA ASP A 120 -12.16 3.82 5.78
C ASP A 120 -11.73 2.41 6.19
N ASP A 121 -10.66 1.87 5.59
CA ASP A 121 -10.15 0.55 5.95
C ASP A 121 -9.51 0.55 7.34
N LEU A 122 -8.80 1.64 7.72
CA LEU A 122 -8.25 1.80 9.06
C LEU A 122 -9.38 1.90 10.11
N ILE A 123 -10.40 2.71 9.83
CA ILE A 123 -11.56 2.84 10.70
C ILE A 123 -12.27 1.50 10.85
N ARG A 124 -12.44 0.75 9.75
CA ARG A 124 -13.05 -0.58 9.78
C ARG A 124 -12.20 -1.62 10.51
N ALA A 125 -10.88 -1.47 10.48
CA ALA A 125 -9.96 -2.33 11.24
C ALA A 125 -9.92 -1.99 12.73
N THR A 126 -10.22 -0.73 13.09
CA THR A 126 -10.17 -0.22 14.47
C THR A 126 -11.37 0.71 14.69
N PRO A 127 -12.60 0.17 14.75
CA PRO A 127 -13.82 0.97 14.85
C PRO A 127 -13.91 1.79 16.15
N GLU A 128 -13.15 1.41 17.17
CA GLU A 128 -13.08 2.11 18.47
C GLU A 128 -12.54 3.54 18.32
N LEU A 129 -11.85 3.87 17.24
CA LEU A 129 -11.43 5.23 16.93
C LEU A 129 -12.61 6.20 16.87
N LEU A 130 -13.77 5.73 16.41
CA LEU A 130 -14.98 6.53 16.30
C LEU A 130 -15.62 6.86 17.65
N ASP A 131 -15.24 6.17 18.71
CA ASP A 131 -15.69 6.51 20.08
C ASP A 131 -15.04 7.81 20.55
N HIS A 132 -13.90 8.18 20.00
CA HIS A 132 -13.08 9.31 20.46
C HIS A 132 -13.13 10.52 19.53
N ALA A 133 -13.28 10.33 18.21
CA ALA A 133 -13.24 11.40 17.22
C ALA A 133 -14.06 11.08 15.98
N ASN A 134 -14.42 12.11 15.22
CA ASN A 134 -14.85 11.97 13.84
C ASN A 134 -13.58 11.76 12.99
N ILE A 135 -13.47 10.66 12.30
CA ILE A 135 -12.30 10.32 11.51
C ILE A 135 -12.60 10.49 10.03
N LYS A 136 -11.75 11.28 9.37
CA LYS A 136 -11.69 11.38 7.91
C LYS A 136 -10.33 10.89 7.45
N GLY A 137 -10.25 10.30 6.28
CA GLY A 137 -8.97 9.89 5.78
C GLY A 137 -8.80 9.97 4.29
N GLU A 138 -7.56 10.20 3.89
CA GLU A 138 -7.14 10.33 2.52
C GLU A 138 -5.85 9.54 2.27
N ALA A 139 -5.85 8.70 1.24
CA ALA A 139 -4.63 8.06 0.75
C ALA A 139 -4.03 8.95 -0.36
N ILE A 140 -3.01 9.72 -0.02
CA ILE A 140 -2.36 10.63 -0.97
C ILE A 140 -1.28 9.96 -1.81
N LEU A 141 -0.66 8.90 -1.26
CA LEU A 141 0.36 8.09 -1.91
C LEU A 141 0.09 6.61 -1.61
N ASN A 142 0.65 5.74 -2.44
CA ASN A 142 0.67 4.30 -2.20
C ASN A 142 2.05 3.75 -2.53
N ILE A 143 3.03 4.11 -1.69
CA ILE A 143 4.43 3.74 -1.88
C ILE A 143 4.99 3.04 -0.65
N LEU A 144 6.03 2.25 -0.85
CA LEU A 144 6.89 1.81 0.24
C LEU A 144 7.78 2.99 0.65
N SER A 145 8.06 3.12 1.95
CA SER A 145 8.74 4.30 2.48
C SER A 145 10.17 4.50 1.95
N GLU A 146 10.86 3.43 1.56
CA GLU A 146 12.16 3.51 0.90
C GLU A 146 12.13 4.24 -0.46
N ASN A 147 10.94 4.39 -1.04
CA ASN A 147 10.74 5.12 -2.31
C ASN A 147 10.30 6.58 -2.10
N MET A 148 10.37 7.09 -0.88
CA MET A 148 10.03 8.48 -0.56
C MET A 148 10.98 9.45 -1.28
N LYS A 149 10.41 10.53 -1.84
CA LYS A 149 11.11 11.56 -2.61
C LYS A 149 10.73 12.96 -2.11
N PRO A 150 11.58 13.98 -2.31
CA PRO A 150 11.26 15.36 -1.90
C PRO A 150 9.93 15.88 -2.44
N SER A 151 9.56 15.52 -3.67
CA SER A 151 8.26 15.88 -4.26
C SER A 151 7.06 15.30 -3.51
N TYR A 152 7.23 14.15 -2.86
CA TYR A 152 6.20 13.52 -2.04
C TYR A 152 6.06 14.22 -0.68
N TRP A 153 7.14 14.75 -0.11
CA TRP A 153 7.07 15.61 1.08
C TRP A 153 6.28 16.88 0.79
N VAL A 154 6.54 17.52 -0.36
CA VAL A 154 5.76 18.71 -0.80
C VAL A 154 4.28 18.34 -0.94
N LYS A 155 3.97 17.23 -1.61
CA LYS A 155 2.58 16.76 -1.75
C LYS A 155 1.93 16.52 -0.40
N SER A 156 2.63 15.87 0.52
CA SER A 156 2.13 15.62 1.87
C SER A 156 1.90 16.91 2.65
N ALA A 157 2.83 17.86 2.59
CA ALA A 157 2.68 19.16 3.25
C ALA A 157 1.47 19.95 2.72
N LEU A 158 1.25 19.94 1.41
CA LEU A 158 0.08 20.60 0.80
C LEU A 158 -1.22 19.93 1.25
N SER A 159 -1.30 18.60 1.23
CA SER A 159 -2.49 17.89 1.70
C SER A 159 -2.77 18.14 3.20
N ILE A 160 -1.72 18.20 4.03
CA ILE A 160 -1.83 18.57 5.44
C ILE A 160 -2.39 19.98 5.59
N ALA A 161 -1.83 20.95 4.88
CA ALA A 161 -2.27 22.33 4.93
C ALA A 161 -3.74 22.48 4.50
N ASP A 162 -4.15 21.78 3.44
CA ASP A 162 -5.53 21.77 2.97
C ASP A 162 -6.49 21.22 4.03
N GLU A 163 -6.14 20.13 4.72
CA GLU A 163 -6.96 19.56 5.78
C GLU A 163 -7.08 20.49 6.99
N ILE A 164 -6.01 21.18 7.38
CA ILE A 164 -6.03 22.19 8.46
C ILE A 164 -6.94 23.37 8.07
N ILE A 165 -6.80 23.90 6.86
CA ILE A 165 -7.63 24.99 6.34
C ILE A 165 -9.11 24.59 6.28
N ASN A 166 -9.39 23.34 5.97
CA ASN A 166 -10.74 22.78 5.92
C ASN A 166 -11.33 22.47 7.30
N GLY A 167 -10.62 22.75 8.38
CA GLY A 167 -11.13 22.73 9.75
C GLY A 167 -10.93 21.40 10.48
N SER A 168 -9.92 20.61 10.12
CA SER A 168 -9.50 19.48 10.97
C SER A 168 -8.90 19.99 12.28
N ASP A 169 -9.38 19.48 13.41
CA ASP A 169 -8.87 19.79 14.75
C ASP A 169 -7.52 19.12 15.04
N GLY A 170 -7.24 18.01 14.33
CA GLY A 170 -5.99 17.28 14.44
C GLY A 170 -5.71 16.46 13.20
N LEU A 171 -4.43 16.08 13.01
CA LEU A 171 -4.02 15.38 11.83
C LEU A 171 -2.99 14.28 12.15
N VAL A 172 -3.15 13.13 11.53
CA VAL A 172 -2.22 11.99 11.65
C VAL A 172 -1.71 11.62 10.26
N VAL A 173 -0.39 11.50 10.12
CA VAL A 173 0.24 11.00 8.88
C VAL A 173 0.66 9.55 9.08
N ALA A 174 -0.04 8.63 8.41
CA ALA A 174 0.33 7.22 8.37
C ALA A 174 1.45 7.01 7.32
N HIS A 175 2.58 6.44 7.77
CA HIS A 175 3.80 6.35 6.98
C HIS A 175 4.54 5.04 7.24
N GLY A 176 5.24 4.52 6.23
CA GLY A 176 6.12 3.37 6.42
C GLY A 176 7.33 3.72 7.31
N THR A 177 7.78 2.76 8.11
CA THR A 177 8.73 3.01 9.22
C THR A 177 10.14 3.36 8.78
N ASP A 178 10.60 2.90 7.59
CA ASP A 178 12.02 2.98 7.19
C ASP A 178 12.50 4.42 7.02
N THR A 179 11.65 5.32 6.52
CA THR A 179 11.99 6.72 6.28
C THR A 179 11.07 7.72 6.98
N MET A 180 10.25 7.26 7.92
CA MET A 180 9.31 8.11 8.67
C MET A 180 10.00 9.30 9.34
N HIS A 181 11.19 9.09 9.90
CA HIS A 181 11.97 10.14 10.57
C HIS A 181 12.40 11.27 9.61
N PHE A 182 12.76 10.95 8.36
CA PHE A 182 13.07 11.96 7.35
C PHE A 182 11.83 12.75 6.95
N THR A 183 10.71 12.07 6.75
CA THR A 183 9.44 12.72 6.40
C THR A 183 8.95 13.60 7.53
N SER A 184 9.03 13.14 8.79
CA SER A 184 8.66 13.93 9.96
C SER A 184 9.53 15.20 10.07
N ALA A 185 10.84 15.07 9.91
CA ALA A 185 11.75 16.22 9.90
C ALA A 185 11.42 17.19 8.75
N ALA A 186 11.20 16.70 7.52
CA ALA A 186 10.85 17.55 6.39
C ALA A 186 9.56 18.33 6.63
N LEU A 187 8.51 17.67 7.10
CA LEU A 187 7.22 18.30 7.38
C LEU A 187 7.32 19.35 8.49
N SER A 188 8.15 19.14 9.52
CA SER A 188 8.35 20.12 10.59
C SER A 188 8.99 21.43 10.14
N PHE A 189 9.68 21.45 8.98
CA PHE A 189 10.21 22.66 8.37
C PHE A 189 9.29 23.26 7.30
N MET A 190 8.37 22.47 6.76
CA MET A 190 7.46 22.90 5.69
C MET A 190 6.16 23.50 6.21
N LEU A 191 5.76 23.14 7.43
CA LEU A 191 4.53 23.59 8.07
C LEU A 191 4.87 24.53 9.22
N GLU A 192 4.26 25.73 9.22
CA GLU A 192 4.38 26.69 10.32
C GLU A 192 3.24 26.44 11.31
N SER A 193 3.60 26.18 12.57
CA SER A 193 2.65 26.05 13.70
C SER A 193 1.43 25.16 13.37
N PRO A 194 1.65 23.95 12.90
CA PRO A 194 0.55 23.06 12.56
C PRO A 194 -0.20 22.56 13.80
#